data_a81ec7d2b9fc278add6408be7a3ac5ba
#
_entry.id   a81ec7d2b9fc278add6408be7a3ac5ba
#
_cell.length_a   1.000
_cell.length_b   1.000
_cell.length_c   1.000
_cell.angle_alpha   90.00
_cell.angle_beta   90.00
_cell.angle_gamma   90.00
#
_symmetry.space_group_name_H-M   'P 1'
#
loop_
_entity.id
_entity.type
_entity.pdbx_description
1 polymer ?
#
loop_
_entity_poly.entity_id
_entity_poly.type
_entity_poly.pdbx_seq_one_letter_code
_entity_poly.pdbx_strand_id
1 'polypeptide(L)'
;MRFITHISALLLAALTATETFAQDGLADHKLALQISDNNPQKMNTVLNVAANVVRYYESQGETVEVRIVAFNAGLHMLREDTSPVLKRLSSFGASMPSVTFAACSNTIVGMTKKEGKPPPIVSLAEKVPAGVVDLMTLNENGWTIVRP
;
A
#
# COMPACT_ATOMS: atom_id res chain seq x y z
N MET A 1 73.21 -32.68 22.58
CA MET A 1 71.83 -33.03 22.22
C MET A 1 70.91 -31.87 22.60
N ARG A 2 70.43 -31.13 21.62
CA ARG A 2 69.52 -29.95 21.81
C ARG A 2 68.19 -30.34 21.23
N PHE A 3 67.20 -30.49 22.09
CA PHE A 3 65.77 -30.65 21.67
C PHE A 3 65.14 -29.31 21.43
N ILE A 4 64.75 -29.08 20.17
CA ILE A 4 63.98 -27.89 19.75
C ILE A 4 62.51 -28.27 19.82
N THR A 5 61.79 -27.71 20.77
CA THR A 5 60.31 -27.83 20.90
C THR A 5 59.64 -26.80 20.00
N HIS A 6 58.97 -27.21 18.95
CA HIS A 6 58.13 -26.35 18.13
C HIS A 6 56.77 -26.20 18.80
N ILE A 7 56.46 -25.00 19.27
CA ILE A 7 55.11 -24.63 19.72
C ILE A 7 54.35 -24.12 18.50
N SER A 8 53.43 -24.93 17.99
CA SER A 8 52.48 -24.51 16.94
C SER A 8 51.32 -23.76 17.59
N ALA A 9 51.29 -22.44 17.39
CA ALA A 9 50.17 -21.61 17.77
C ALA A 9 49.01 -21.81 16.78
N LEU A 10 47.93 -22.44 17.22
CA LEU A 10 46.68 -22.60 16.45
C LEU A 10 45.87 -21.31 16.59
N LEU A 11 45.83 -20.50 15.53
CA LEU A 11 45.01 -19.29 15.46
C LEU A 11 43.56 -19.68 15.13
N LEU A 12 42.70 -19.69 16.13
CA LEU A 12 41.28 -19.93 15.96
C LEU A 12 40.59 -18.64 15.49
N ALA A 13 40.36 -18.50 14.19
CA ALA A 13 39.57 -17.42 13.62
C ALA A 13 38.09 -17.65 13.92
N ALA A 14 37.53 -16.93 14.90
CA ALA A 14 36.10 -16.90 15.14
C ALA A 14 35.41 -16.12 14.02
N LEU A 15 34.75 -16.82 13.11
CA LEU A 15 33.79 -16.23 12.15
C LEU A 15 32.56 -15.82 12.94
N THR A 16 32.41 -14.54 13.23
CA THR A 16 31.15 -13.99 13.68
C THR A 16 30.23 -13.89 12.47
N ALA A 17 29.35 -14.89 12.31
CA ALA A 17 28.21 -14.77 11.38
C ALA A 17 27.28 -13.69 11.94
N THR A 18 27.27 -12.52 11.33
CA THR A 18 26.20 -11.54 11.50
C THR A 18 24.95 -12.13 10.84
N GLU A 19 24.07 -12.70 11.64
CA GLU A 19 22.72 -13.05 11.20
C GLU A 19 22.02 -11.74 10.85
N THR A 20 21.95 -11.44 9.57
CA THR A 20 21.05 -10.42 9.04
C THR A 20 19.65 -11.01 9.16
N PHE A 21 18.94 -10.68 10.24
CA PHE A 21 17.51 -10.90 10.31
C PHE A 21 16.90 -10.16 9.12
N ALA A 22 16.46 -10.90 8.12
CA ALA A 22 15.53 -10.39 7.12
C ALA A 22 14.32 -9.93 7.91
N GLN A 23 14.12 -8.62 8.01
CA GLN A 23 12.92 -8.02 8.56
C GLN A 23 11.77 -8.53 7.70
N ASP A 24 10.97 -9.45 8.23
CA ASP A 24 9.74 -9.92 7.60
C ASP A 24 8.93 -8.69 7.23
N GLY A 25 8.67 -8.53 5.93
CA GLY A 25 8.16 -7.38 5.19
C GLY A 25 6.88 -6.70 5.67
N LEU A 26 6.82 -6.35 6.96
CA LEU A 26 5.80 -5.47 7.50
C LEU A 26 6.31 -4.03 7.40
N ALA A 27 5.57 -3.18 6.69
CA ALA A 27 5.88 -1.77 6.65
C ALA A 27 5.85 -1.16 8.06
N ASP A 28 6.76 -0.21 8.34
CA ASP A 28 6.83 0.50 9.62
C ASP A 28 5.55 1.28 9.90
N HIS A 29 4.91 1.78 8.84
CA HIS A 29 3.68 2.58 8.90
C HIS A 29 2.62 2.06 7.93
N LYS A 30 1.34 2.16 8.34
CA LYS A 30 0.20 1.68 7.55
C LYS A 30 -0.93 2.70 7.59
N LEU A 31 -1.34 3.19 6.42
CA LEU A 31 -2.39 4.19 6.27
C LEU A 31 -3.46 3.72 5.28
N ALA A 32 -4.71 3.68 5.72
CA ALA A 32 -5.85 3.51 4.83
C ALA A 32 -6.59 4.84 4.63
N LEU A 33 -6.77 5.23 3.38
CA LEU A 33 -7.50 6.43 2.98
C LEU A 33 -8.85 6.06 2.42
N GLN A 34 -9.92 6.64 2.96
CA GLN A 34 -11.28 6.40 2.51
C GLN A 34 -11.71 7.44 1.49
N ILE A 35 -12.34 7.01 0.39
CA ILE A 35 -13.07 7.87 -0.55
C ILE A 35 -14.46 7.32 -0.83
N SER A 36 -15.50 8.08 -0.48
CA SER A 36 -16.91 7.70 -0.71
C SER A 36 -17.69 8.77 -1.50
N ASP A 37 -17.07 9.87 -1.85
CA ASP A 37 -17.67 11.01 -2.53
C ASP A 37 -17.27 11.07 -4.02
N ASN A 38 -18.22 11.38 -4.90
CA ASN A 38 -17.94 11.68 -6.31
C ASN A 38 -17.55 13.18 -6.48
N ASN A 39 -16.48 13.57 -5.81
CA ASN A 39 -15.97 14.94 -5.87
C ASN A 39 -14.52 14.93 -6.39
N PRO A 40 -14.23 15.52 -7.56
CA PRO A 40 -12.88 15.55 -8.14
C PRO A 40 -11.82 16.16 -7.23
N GLN A 41 -12.18 17.17 -6.45
CA GLN A 41 -11.24 17.81 -5.51
C GLN A 41 -10.86 16.86 -4.38
N LYS A 42 -11.83 16.14 -3.78
CA LYS A 42 -11.58 15.14 -2.76
C LYS A 42 -10.75 13.97 -3.30
N MET A 43 -11.04 13.49 -4.52
CA MET A 43 -10.23 12.46 -5.18
C MET A 43 -8.77 12.91 -5.36
N ASN A 44 -8.55 14.17 -5.76
CA ASN A 44 -7.22 14.75 -5.84
C ASN A 44 -6.57 14.89 -4.46
N THR A 45 -7.34 15.28 -3.42
CA THR A 45 -6.85 15.40 -2.04
C THR A 45 -6.38 14.04 -1.52
N VAL A 46 -7.15 12.97 -1.72
CA VAL A 46 -6.76 11.60 -1.34
C VAL A 46 -5.41 11.21 -1.97
N LEU A 47 -5.23 11.45 -3.27
CA LEU A 47 -3.96 11.19 -3.96
C LEU A 47 -2.81 12.07 -3.45
N ASN A 48 -3.09 13.34 -3.13
CA ASN A 48 -2.08 14.23 -2.54
C ASN A 48 -1.63 13.74 -1.16
N VAL A 49 -2.58 13.35 -0.31
CA VAL A 49 -2.28 12.81 1.02
C VAL A 49 -1.44 11.54 0.90
N ALA A 50 -1.85 10.59 0.06
CA ALA A 50 -1.08 9.37 -0.19
C ALA A 50 0.38 9.68 -0.60
N ALA A 51 0.55 10.54 -1.62
CA ALA A 51 1.88 10.90 -2.10
C ALA A 51 2.73 11.64 -1.05
N ASN A 52 2.12 12.51 -0.24
CA ASN A 52 2.84 13.25 0.79
C ASN A 52 3.30 12.33 1.93
N VAL A 53 2.44 11.40 2.35
CA VAL A 53 2.78 10.42 3.40
C VAL A 53 3.91 9.51 2.94
N VAL A 54 3.83 8.97 1.73
CA VAL A 54 4.91 8.14 1.17
C VAL A 54 6.24 8.90 1.15
N ARG A 55 6.27 10.11 0.56
CA ARG A 55 7.50 10.90 0.50
C ARG A 55 8.06 11.28 1.88
N TYR A 56 7.17 11.53 2.85
CA TYR A 56 7.60 11.86 4.20
C TYR A 56 8.37 10.70 4.83
N TYR A 57 7.80 9.51 4.87
CA TYR A 57 8.44 8.35 5.48
C TYR A 57 9.68 7.87 4.70
N GLU A 58 9.62 7.88 3.37
CA GLU A 58 10.81 7.62 2.54
C GLU A 58 11.96 8.59 2.87
N SER A 59 11.68 9.88 3.14
CA SER A 59 12.70 10.86 3.53
C SER A 59 13.31 10.59 4.90
N GLN A 60 12.64 9.82 5.76
CA GLN A 60 13.15 9.37 7.07
C GLN A 60 13.85 8.00 6.99
N GLY A 61 13.84 7.36 5.81
CA GLY A 61 14.36 6.00 5.64
C GLY A 61 13.41 4.91 6.18
N GLU A 62 12.15 5.26 6.38
CA GLU A 62 11.11 4.37 6.91
C GLU A 62 10.18 3.90 5.78
N THR A 63 9.60 2.72 5.95
CA THR A 63 8.65 2.15 4.99
C THR A 63 7.22 2.48 5.36
N VAL A 64 6.37 2.72 4.35
CA VAL A 64 4.94 2.95 4.56
C VAL A 64 4.11 2.25 3.48
N GLU A 65 3.03 1.62 3.89
CA GLU A 65 1.98 1.13 3.01
C GLU A 65 0.78 2.07 3.07
N VAL A 66 0.26 2.45 1.91
CA VAL A 66 -0.96 3.24 1.80
C VAL A 66 -1.99 2.47 0.98
N ARG A 67 -3.21 2.32 1.53
CA ARG A 67 -4.34 1.71 0.81
C ARG A 67 -5.47 2.71 0.65
N ILE A 68 -5.88 2.96 -0.59
CA ILE A 68 -7.02 3.85 -0.90
C ILE A 68 -8.24 2.98 -1.16
N VAL A 69 -9.26 3.09 -0.29
CA VAL A 69 -10.48 2.29 -0.36
C VAL A 69 -11.63 3.14 -0.90
N ALA A 70 -12.10 2.80 -2.11
CA ALA A 70 -13.17 3.52 -2.80
C ALA A 70 -14.49 2.74 -2.80
N PHE A 71 -15.57 3.37 -2.34
CA PHE A 71 -16.90 2.80 -2.30
C PHE A 71 -17.99 3.88 -2.49
N ASN A 72 -19.25 3.47 -2.65
CA ASN A 72 -20.34 4.36 -2.98
C ASN A 72 -19.98 5.26 -4.19
N ALA A 73 -20.32 6.55 -4.15
CA ALA A 73 -20.00 7.49 -5.20
C ALA A 73 -18.50 7.71 -5.42
N GLY A 74 -17.67 7.42 -4.41
CA GLY A 74 -16.20 7.46 -4.51
C GLY A 74 -15.61 6.43 -5.47
N LEU A 75 -16.36 5.36 -5.80
CA LEU A 75 -15.91 4.35 -6.77
C LEU A 75 -15.64 4.96 -8.17
N HIS A 76 -16.25 6.09 -8.52
CA HIS A 76 -15.95 6.83 -9.76
C HIS A 76 -14.47 7.19 -9.88
N MET A 77 -13.74 7.35 -8.77
CA MET A 77 -12.29 7.54 -8.79
C MET A 77 -11.56 6.43 -9.54
N LEU A 78 -12.02 5.19 -9.41
CA LEU A 78 -11.37 3.98 -9.95
C LEU A 78 -12.00 3.47 -11.25
N ARG A 79 -12.90 4.22 -11.87
CA ARG A 79 -13.52 3.84 -13.15
C ARG A 79 -12.70 4.35 -14.34
N GLU A 80 -12.51 3.49 -15.34
CA GLU A 80 -11.82 3.87 -16.59
C GLU A 80 -12.59 4.90 -17.41
N ASP A 81 -13.94 4.86 -17.34
CA ASP A 81 -14.83 5.67 -18.17
C ASP A 81 -15.21 7.02 -17.55
N THR A 82 -15.16 7.16 -16.23
CA THR A 82 -15.68 8.36 -15.54
C THR A 82 -14.72 9.01 -14.55
N SER A 83 -13.54 8.42 -14.31
CA SER A 83 -12.61 8.95 -13.33
C SER A 83 -12.04 10.32 -13.76
N PRO A 84 -12.24 11.37 -12.96
CA PRO A 84 -11.62 12.68 -13.24
C PRO A 84 -10.11 12.71 -12.93
N VAL A 85 -9.59 11.63 -12.32
CA VAL A 85 -8.18 11.52 -11.90
C VAL A 85 -7.44 10.36 -12.57
N LEU A 86 -8.00 9.79 -13.64
CA LEU A 86 -7.49 8.58 -14.30
C LEU A 86 -6.00 8.67 -14.66
N LYS A 87 -5.57 9.81 -15.23
CA LYS A 87 -4.16 10.04 -15.58
C LYS A 87 -3.25 9.99 -14.35
N ARG A 88 -3.70 10.51 -13.21
CA ARG A 88 -2.95 10.46 -11.95
C ARG A 88 -2.87 9.04 -11.40
N LEU A 89 -3.96 8.27 -11.46
CA LEU A 89 -3.96 6.86 -11.05
C LEU A 89 -2.92 6.05 -11.82
N SER A 90 -2.84 6.23 -13.14
CA SER A 90 -1.81 5.58 -13.97
C SER A 90 -0.39 5.94 -13.52
N SER A 91 -0.15 7.21 -13.16
CA SER A 91 1.14 7.66 -12.63
C SER A 91 1.46 7.02 -11.28
N PHE A 92 0.48 6.88 -10.38
CA PHE A 92 0.66 6.21 -9.09
C PHE A 92 1.05 4.75 -9.27
N GLY A 93 0.37 4.00 -10.14
CA GLY A 93 0.70 2.61 -10.43
C GLY A 93 2.13 2.41 -10.94
N ALA A 94 2.69 3.41 -11.64
CA ALA A 94 4.04 3.36 -12.19
C ALA A 94 5.13 3.82 -11.19
N SER A 95 4.82 4.77 -10.28
CA SER A 95 5.83 5.48 -9.49
C SER A 95 5.72 5.30 -7.98
N MET A 96 4.63 4.75 -7.47
CA MET A 96 4.36 4.59 -6.03
C MET A 96 3.84 3.18 -5.70
N PRO A 97 4.69 2.15 -5.74
CA PRO A 97 4.28 0.76 -5.52
C PRO A 97 3.73 0.49 -4.11
N SER A 98 4.07 1.33 -3.13
CA SER A 98 3.54 1.28 -1.76
C SER A 98 2.10 1.80 -1.65
N VAL A 99 1.51 2.37 -2.74
CA VAL A 99 0.12 2.82 -2.76
C VAL A 99 -0.73 1.81 -3.53
N THR A 100 -1.70 1.20 -2.85
CA THR A 100 -2.65 0.24 -3.40
C THR A 100 -4.07 0.80 -3.43
N PHE A 101 -4.92 0.22 -4.27
CA PHE A 101 -6.30 0.69 -4.46
C PHE A 101 -7.29 -0.46 -4.29
N ALA A 102 -8.37 -0.22 -3.54
CA ALA A 102 -9.44 -1.18 -3.32
C ALA A 102 -10.78 -0.67 -3.84
N ALA A 103 -11.41 -1.44 -4.71
CA ALA A 103 -12.71 -1.17 -5.31
C ALA A 103 -13.81 -2.04 -4.65
N CYS A 104 -14.81 -1.42 -4.06
CA CYS A 104 -15.91 -2.10 -3.35
C CYS A 104 -16.83 -2.86 -4.33
N SER A 105 -16.88 -4.19 -4.25
CA SER A 105 -17.73 -5.04 -5.09
C SER A 105 -19.22 -4.80 -4.86
N ASN A 106 -19.66 -4.53 -3.63
CA ASN A 106 -21.06 -4.16 -3.37
C ASN A 106 -21.47 -2.89 -4.15
N THR A 107 -20.55 -1.91 -4.24
CA THR A 107 -20.79 -0.70 -5.05
C THR A 107 -20.81 -1.02 -6.53
N ILE A 108 -19.91 -1.88 -7.02
CA ILE A 108 -19.91 -2.33 -8.42
C ILE A 108 -21.24 -2.99 -8.77
N VAL A 109 -21.74 -3.89 -7.91
CA VAL A 109 -23.06 -4.53 -8.10
C VAL A 109 -24.19 -3.50 -8.12
N GLY A 110 -24.17 -2.53 -7.21
CA GLY A 110 -25.16 -1.45 -7.17
C GLY A 110 -25.15 -0.59 -8.44
N MET A 111 -23.97 -0.25 -8.95
CA MET A 111 -23.82 0.49 -10.22
C MET A 111 -24.26 -0.36 -11.42
N THR A 112 -23.92 -1.64 -11.45
CA THR A 112 -24.35 -2.57 -12.50
C THR A 112 -25.88 -2.61 -12.63
N LYS A 113 -26.60 -2.66 -11.50
CA LYS A 113 -28.08 -2.64 -11.49
C LYS A 113 -28.64 -1.33 -12.05
N LYS A 114 -27.98 -0.20 -11.80
CA LYS A 114 -28.42 1.13 -12.28
C LYS A 114 -28.09 1.36 -13.75
N GLU A 115 -26.91 0.91 -14.20
CA GLU A 115 -26.35 1.21 -15.51
C GLU A 115 -26.62 0.09 -16.54
N GLY A 116 -27.14 -1.08 -16.11
CA GLY A 116 -27.39 -2.25 -16.95
C GLY A 116 -26.14 -3.02 -17.37
N LYS A 117 -24.95 -2.57 -16.96
CA LYS A 117 -23.65 -3.22 -17.21
C LYS A 117 -22.66 -2.90 -16.08
N PRO A 118 -21.68 -3.78 -15.83
CA PRO A 118 -20.63 -3.51 -14.84
C PRO A 118 -19.81 -2.29 -15.24
N PRO A 119 -19.52 -1.38 -14.28
CA PRO A 119 -18.58 -0.29 -14.54
C PRO A 119 -17.17 -0.85 -14.80
N PRO A 120 -16.43 -0.31 -15.80
CA PRO A 120 -15.05 -0.71 -16.02
C PRO A 120 -14.16 -0.15 -14.91
N ILE A 121 -13.48 -1.03 -14.17
CA ILE A 121 -12.59 -0.67 -13.08
C ILE A 121 -11.14 -0.78 -13.55
N VAL A 122 -10.33 0.22 -13.22
CA VAL A 122 -8.89 0.24 -13.56
C VAL A 122 -8.20 -1.02 -13.04
N SER A 123 -7.28 -1.56 -13.83
CA SER A 123 -6.61 -2.83 -13.54
C SER A 123 -5.72 -2.79 -12.29
N LEU A 124 -5.29 -1.61 -11.87
CA LEU A 124 -4.49 -1.40 -10.66
C LEU A 124 -5.30 -1.53 -9.35
N ALA A 125 -6.63 -1.55 -9.43
CA ALA A 125 -7.50 -1.66 -8.26
C ALA A 125 -7.90 -3.12 -7.99
N GLU A 126 -7.64 -3.57 -6.77
CA GLU A 126 -8.15 -4.84 -6.26
C GLU A 126 -9.66 -4.72 -5.96
N LYS A 127 -10.42 -5.74 -6.32
CA LYS A 127 -11.85 -5.81 -5.95
C LYS A 127 -11.99 -6.47 -4.58
N VAL A 128 -12.53 -5.73 -3.61
CA VAL A 128 -12.83 -6.23 -2.27
C VAL A 128 -14.34 -6.44 -2.09
N PRO A 129 -14.79 -7.41 -1.29
CA PRO A 129 -16.22 -7.68 -1.12
C PRO A 129 -17.02 -6.45 -0.70
N ALA A 130 -16.55 -5.71 0.31
CA ALA A 130 -17.17 -4.49 0.82
C ALA A 130 -16.11 -3.51 1.32
N GLY A 131 -16.12 -2.27 0.83
CA GLY A 131 -15.09 -1.28 1.18
C GLY A 131 -15.03 -0.95 2.69
N VAL A 132 -16.18 -0.87 3.36
CA VAL A 132 -16.20 -0.62 4.81
C VAL A 132 -15.65 -1.82 5.60
N VAL A 133 -15.93 -3.05 5.17
CA VAL A 133 -15.37 -4.27 5.80
C VAL A 133 -13.85 -4.31 5.59
N ASP A 134 -13.37 -3.93 4.39
CA ASP A 134 -11.92 -3.81 4.13
C ASP A 134 -11.28 -2.81 5.11
N LEU A 135 -11.87 -1.63 5.31
CA LEU A 135 -11.40 -0.65 6.28
C LEU A 135 -11.40 -1.18 7.72
N MET A 136 -12.44 -1.93 8.12
CA MET A 136 -12.48 -2.53 9.46
C MET A 136 -11.36 -3.54 9.65
N THR A 137 -11.17 -4.43 8.67
CA THR A 137 -10.07 -5.43 8.69
C THR A 137 -8.70 -4.75 8.73
N LEU A 138 -8.51 -3.69 7.96
CA LEU A 138 -7.27 -2.91 7.99
C LEU A 138 -7.03 -2.31 9.38
N ASN A 139 -8.07 -1.71 9.99
CA ASN A 139 -7.97 -1.14 11.34
C ASN A 139 -7.60 -2.20 12.39
N GLU A 140 -8.20 -3.38 12.33
CA GLU A 140 -7.90 -4.51 13.22
C GLU A 140 -6.45 -5.00 13.05
N ASN A 141 -5.86 -4.79 11.87
CA ASN A 141 -4.46 -5.11 11.55
C ASN A 141 -3.50 -3.91 11.73
N GLY A 142 -3.90 -2.91 12.50
CA GLY A 142 -3.04 -1.80 12.92
C GLY A 142 -2.91 -0.67 11.90
N TRP A 143 -3.78 -0.60 10.89
CA TRP A 143 -3.80 0.53 9.96
C TRP A 143 -4.49 1.75 10.55
N THR A 144 -3.92 2.91 10.36
CA THR A 144 -4.58 4.19 10.65
C THR A 144 -5.58 4.52 9.54
N ILE A 145 -6.85 4.78 9.89
CA ILE A 145 -7.89 5.11 8.91
C ILE A 145 -8.09 6.62 8.88
N VAL A 146 -7.98 7.21 7.69
CA VAL A 146 -8.22 8.65 7.48
C VAL A 146 -9.18 8.87 6.31
N ARG A 147 -10.07 9.84 6.49
CA ARG A 147 -10.95 10.38 5.44
C ARG A 147 -10.54 11.83 5.18
N PRO A 148 -9.79 12.10 4.11
CA PRO A 148 -9.37 13.46 3.73
C PRO A 148 -10.49 14.32 3.22
#